data_f2ced59a8489ee19b78b51acabdc5a8e
#
_entry.id   f2ced59a8489ee19b78b51acabdc5a8e
#
_cell.length_a   1.000
_cell.length_b   1.000
_cell.length_c   1.000
_cell.angle_alpha   90.00
_cell.angle_beta   90.00
_cell.angle_gamma   90.00
#
_symmetry.space_group_name_H-M   'P 1'
#
loop_
_entity.id
_entity.type
_entity.pdbx_description
1 polymer ?
#
loop_
_entity_poly.entity_id
_entity_poly.type
_entity_poly.pdbx_seq_one_letter_code
_entity_poly.pdbx_strand_id
1 'polypeptide(L)'
;MKIVLMADNRKTELLVNFCIAYKPLLEKHQLISVYNTAKLLKSAADLDVSGLSVDYSSGFEQLASRAEYNGIDCVIYLRDGRQVGESNPFELLDVCYQNTIPYATNIASAEILVTAIDSGALDYREWTAG
;
A
#
# COMPACT_ATOMS: atom_id res chain seq x y z
N MET A 1 -2.36 -8.29 -8.73
CA MET A 1 -1.24 -7.37 -8.44
C MET A 1 -0.90 -7.38 -6.97
N LYS A 2 0.28 -6.91 -6.61
CA LYS A 2 0.73 -6.80 -5.22
C LYS A 2 0.59 -5.35 -4.78
N ILE A 3 -0.33 -5.10 -3.86
CA ILE A 3 -0.71 -3.76 -3.40
C ILE A 3 -0.33 -3.59 -1.94
N VAL A 4 0.43 -2.55 -1.64
CA VAL A 4 0.77 -2.18 -0.26
C VAL A 4 -0.28 -1.21 0.26
N LEU A 5 -0.76 -1.45 1.48
CA LEU A 5 -1.75 -0.62 2.17
C LEU A 5 -1.16 -0.12 3.47
N MET A 6 -0.96 1.19 3.59
CA MET A 6 -0.33 1.84 4.74
C MET A 6 -1.04 3.14 5.09
N ALA A 7 -0.90 3.57 6.34
CA ALA A 7 -1.40 4.87 6.79
C ALA A 7 -0.59 5.39 7.97
N ASP A 8 -0.38 6.70 8.03
CA ASP A 8 0.07 7.36 9.24
C ASP A 8 -1.00 7.21 10.34
N ASN A 9 -0.61 7.29 11.60
CA ASN A 9 -1.51 6.99 12.73
C ASN A 9 -2.85 7.70 12.65
N ARG A 10 -2.89 8.98 12.30
CA ARG A 10 -4.13 9.76 12.21
C ARG A 10 -4.98 9.39 11.00
N LYS A 11 -4.44 8.62 10.07
CA LYS A 11 -5.13 8.20 8.84
C LYS A 11 -5.55 6.73 8.87
N THR A 12 -5.32 6.05 9.98
CA THR A 12 -5.65 4.62 10.11
C THR A 12 -7.12 4.35 9.91
N GLU A 13 -8.00 5.14 10.54
CA GLU A 13 -9.44 4.97 10.39
C GLU A 13 -9.89 5.22 8.96
N LEU A 14 -9.31 6.22 8.30
CA LEU A 14 -9.57 6.52 6.90
C LEU A 14 -9.17 5.35 5.99
N LEU A 15 -8.02 4.74 6.28
CA LEU A 15 -7.56 3.55 5.55
C LEU A 15 -8.53 2.39 5.73
N VAL A 16 -8.99 2.14 6.95
CA VAL A 16 -9.97 1.08 7.23
C VAL A 16 -11.25 1.31 6.43
N ASN A 17 -11.78 2.53 6.47
CA ASN A 17 -12.99 2.88 5.74
C ASN A 17 -12.82 2.76 4.22
N PHE A 18 -11.67 3.17 3.72
CA PHE A 18 -11.31 2.99 2.31
C PHE A 18 -11.31 1.50 1.94
N CYS A 19 -10.68 0.67 2.75
CA CYS A 19 -10.60 -0.76 2.49
C CYS A 19 -11.98 -1.43 2.55
N ILE A 20 -12.86 -0.99 3.43
CA ILE A 20 -14.25 -1.49 3.48
C ILE A 20 -14.98 -1.10 2.19
N ALA A 21 -14.88 0.15 1.78
CA ALA A 21 -15.57 0.66 0.60
C ALA A 21 -15.10 -0.01 -0.70
N TYR A 22 -13.80 -0.27 -0.81
CA TYR A 22 -13.20 -0.84 -2.02
C TYR A 22 -12.83 -2.31 -1.89
N LYS A 23 -13.36 -2.99 -0.87
CA LYS A 23 -13.09 -4.42 -0.66
C LYS A 23 -13.30 -5.28 -1.91
N PRO A 24 -14.40 -5.13 -2.68
CA PRO A 24 -14.62 -5.98 -3.86
C PRO A 24 -13.51 -5.86 -4.91
N LEU A 25 -12.84 -4.70 -4.99
CA LEU A 25 -11.71 -4.48 -5.89
C LEU A 25 -10.42 -5.00 -5.28
N LEU A 26 -10.17 -4.68 -4.01
CA LEU A 26 -8.94 -5.01 -3.32
C LEU A 26 -8.77 -6.51 -3.11
N GLU A 27 -9.83 -7.23 -2.79
CA GLU A 27 -9.73 -8.67 -2.49
C GLU A 27 -9.30 -9.53 -3.67
N LYS A 28 -9.30 -8.98 -4.88
CA LYS A 28 -8.81 -9.66 -6.08
C LYS A 28 -7.29 -9.71 -6.18
N HIS A 29 -6.59 -9.00 -5.30
CA HIS A 29 -5.15 -8.80 -5.38
C HIS A 29 -4.45 -9.29 -4.12
N GLN A 30 -3.12 -9.42 -4.19
CA GLN A 30 -2.31 -9.69 -3.02
C GLN A 30 -2.09 -8.39 -2.27
N LEU A 31 -2.53 -8.35 -1.01
CA LEU A 31 -2.43 -7.16 -0.17
C LEU A 31 -1.32 -7.36 0.85
N ILE A 32 -0.50 -6.34 1.02
CA ILE A 32 0.69 -6.37 1.87
C ILE A 32 0.72 -5.14 2.76
N SER A 33 1.12 -5.30 4.02
CA SER A 33 1.32 -4.17 4.93
C SER A 33 2.32 -4.54 6.01
N VAL A 34 2.58 -3.61 6.92
CA VAL A 34 3.28 -3.92 8.16
C VAL A 34 2.34 -4.71 9.08
N TYR A 35 2.90 -5.45 10.02
CA TYR A 35 2.16 -6.44 10.80
C TYR A 35 0.90 -5.89 11.47
N ASN A 36 1.02 -4.77 12.21
CA ASN A 36 -0.12 -4.23 12.95
C ASN A 36 -1.25 -3.73 12.04
N THR A 37 -0.89 -3.09 10.93
CA THR A 37 -1.88 -2.61 9.95
C THR A 37 -2.55 -3.80 9.25
N ALA A 38 -1.80 -4.82 8.88
CA ALA A 38 -2.35 -6.02 8.26
C ALA A 38 -3.36 -6.70 9.21
N LYS A 39 -3.02 -6.82 10.48
CA LYS A 39 -3.89 -7.40 11.50
C LYS A 39 -5.17 -6.59 11.66
N LEU A 40 -5.06 -5.26 11.69
CA LEU A 40 -6.22 -4.37 11.80
C LEU A 40 -7.15 -4.50 10.60
N LEU A 41 -6.61 -4.50 9.38
CA LEU A 41 -7.41 -4.61 8.17
C LEU A 41 -8.11 -5.96 8.06
N LYS A 42 -7.46 -7.02 8.54
CA LYS A 42 -8.08 -8.34 8.59
C LYS A 42 -9.28 -8.35 9.54
N SER A 43 -9.16 -7.74 10.72
CA SER A 43 -10.23 -7.73 11.71
C SER A 43 -11.32 -6.72 11.40
N ALA A 44 -10.98 -5.53 10.92
CA ALA A 44 -11.93 -4.43 10.73
C ALA A 44 -12.54 -4.36 9.33
N ALA A 45 -11.83 -4.81 8.31
CA ALA A 45 -12.28 -4.75 6.91
C ALA A 45 -12.46 -6.13 6.28
N ASP A 46 -12.17 -7.19 7.02
CA ASP A 46 -12.26 -8.58 6.53
C ASP A 46 -11.47 -8.79 5.24
N LEU A 47 -10.26 -8.22 5.19
CA LEU A 47 -9.33 -8.37 4.09
C LEU A 47 -8.15 -9.25 4.49
N ASP A 48 -7.75 -10.14 3.58
CA ASP A 48 -6.57 -10.96 3.77
C ASP A 48 -5.34 -10.18 3.37
N VAL A 49 -4.63 -9.64 4.36
CA VAL A 49 -3.45 -8.79 4.17
C VAL A 49 -2.25 -9.45 4.83
N SER A 50 -1.18 -9.64 4.05
CA SER A 50 0.06 -10.20 4.57
C SER A 50 0.84 -9.14 5.34
N GLY A 51 1.19 -9.43 6.60
CA GLY A 51 2.01 -8.56 7.44
C GLY A 51 3.48 -8.98 7.36
N LEU A 52 4.39 -8.01 7.15
CA LEU A 52 5.80 -8.31 6.93
C LEU A 52 6.64 -8.39 8.20
N SER A 53 6.48 -7.45 9.11
CA SER A 53 7.30 -7.38 10.31
C SER A 53 6.48 -6.84 11.48
N VAL A 54 6.85 -7.26 12.69
CA VAL A 54 6.26 -6.72 13.91
C VAL A 54 6.76 -5.29 14.16
N ASP A 55 8.03 -5.03 13.83
CA ASP A 55 8.64 -3.73 13.97
C ASP A 55 8.30 -2.84 12.78
N TYR A 56 7.76 -1.66 13.06
CA TYR A 56 7.32 -0.70 12.05
C TYR A 56 8.47 -0.26 11.14
N SER A 57 9.62 0.04 11.71
CA SER A 57 10.81 0.48 10.96
C SER A 57 11.29 -0.62 10.01
N SER A 58 11.42 -1.85 10.51
CA SER A 58 11.82 -3.00 9.69
C SER A 58 10.80 -3.32 8.60
N GLY A 59 9.53 -3.05 8.87
CA GLY A 59 8.47 -3.22 7.87
C GLY A 59 8.66 -2.33 6.66
N PHE A 60 9.01 -1.05 6.87
CA PHE A 60 9.31 -0.13 5.77
C PHE A 60 10.52 -0.56 4.95
N GLU A 61 11.58 -1.01 5.61
CA GLU A 61 12.77 -1.52 4.92
C GLU A 61 12.46 -2.73 4.05
N GLN A 62 11.64 -3.64 4.56
CA GLN A 62 11.21 -4.82 3.81
C GLN A 62 10.36 -4.44 2.60
N LEU A 63 9.46 -3.46 2.75
CA LEU A 63 8.64 -2.98 1.64
C LEU A 63 9.50 -2.29 0.57
N ALA A 64 10.45 -1.45 0.98
CA ALA A 64 11.35 -0.78 0.05
C ALA A 64 12.19 -1.80 -0.73
N SER A 65 12.69 -2.84 -0.07
CA SER A 65 13.43 -3.92 -0.71
C SER A 65 12.58 -4.66 -1.74
N ARG A 66 11.34 -4.99 -1.41
CA ARG A 66 10.43 -5.65 -2.35
C ARG A 66 10.14 -4.77 -3.57
N ALA A 67 9.96 -3.47 -3.36
CA ALA A 67 9.71 -2.52 -4.44
C ALA A 67 10.93 -2.43 -5.37
N GLU A 68 12.13 -2.43 -4.81
CA GLU A 68 13.39 -2.38 -5.57
C GLU A 68 13.53 -3.59 -6.51
N TYR A 69 13.08 -4.76 -6.07
CA TYR A 69 13.13 -5.99 -6.87
C TYR A 69 11.83 -6.28 -7.61
N ASN A 70 11.02 -5.24 -7.84
CA ASN A 70 9.75 -5.32 -8.58
C ASN A 70 8.74 -6.29 -7.96
N GLY A 71 8.79 -6.45 -6.64
CA GLY A 71 7.86 -7.29 -5.88
C GLY A 71 6.60 -6.57 -5.41
N ILE A 72 6.39 -5.31 -5.82
CA ILE A 72 5.23 -4.48 -5.49
C ILE A 72 4.76 -3.79 -6.77
N ASP A 73 3.46 -3.77 -7.01
CA ASP A 73 2.87 -3.14 -8.19
C ASP A 73 2.24 -1.79 -7.91
N CYS A 74 1.88 -1.53 -6.66
CA CYS A 74 1.18 -0.29 -6.27
C CYS A 74 1.34 -0.08 -4.77
N VAL A 75 1.45 1.19 -4.36
CA VAL A 75 1.50 1.57 -2.95
C VAL A 75 0.39 2.58 -2.65
N ILE A 76 -0.42 2.29 -1.64
CA ILE A 76 -1.37 3.24 -1.07
C ILE A 76 -0.90 3.52 0.35
N TYR A 77 -0.40 4.73 0.57
CA TYR A 77 0.10 5.18 1.86
C TYR A 77 -0.56 6.50 2.23
N LEU A 78 -1.62 6.43 3.02
CA LEU A 78 -2.36 7.65 3.43
C LEU A 78 -1.52 8.43 4.44
N ARG A 79 -0.96 9.55 3.98
CA ARG A 79 -0.06 10.39 4.76
C ARG A 79 -0.83 11.46 5.53
N ASP A 80 -0.33 11.77 6.72
CA ASP A 80 -0.76 12.93 7.50
C ASP A 80 0.26 14.06 7.27
N GLY A 81 -0.18 15.10 6.55
CA GLY A 81 0.70 16.24 6.23
C GLY A 81 1.14 17.04 7.44
N ARG A 82 0.57 16.77 8.61
CA ARG A 82 0.94 17.42 9.88
C ARG A 82 1.95 16.63 10.68
N GLN A 83 2.20 15.37 10.28
CA GLN A 83 3.10 14.52 11.02
C GLN A 83 4.54 14.83 10.66
N VAL A 84 5.28 15.31 11.67
CA VAL A 84 6.74 15.39 11.62
C VAL A 84 7.24 14.14 12.31
N GLY A 85 7.36 13.04 11.56
CA GLY A 85 7.63 11.74 12.14
C GLY A 85 9.09 11.34 12.06
N GLU A 86 9.49 10.49 13.00
CA GLU A 86 10.81 9.87 13.04
C GLU A 86 10.95 8.74 12.02
N SER A 87 9.83 8.13 11.62
CA SER A 87 9.84 7.10 10.59
C SER A 87 9.99 7.73 9.21
N ASN A 88 10.85 7.16 8.40
CA ASN A 88 11.14 7.66 7.06
C ASN A 88 10.46 6.81 5.99
N PRO A 89 9.18 7.09 5.67
CA PRO A 89 8.51 6.39 4.58
C PRO A 89 9.01 6.85 3.21
N PHE A 90 9.83 7.91 3.18
CA PHE A 90 10.37 8.46 1.93
C PHE A 90 11.22 7.44 1.19
N GLU A 91 11.90 6.55 1.90
CA GLU A 91 12.69 5.50 1.25
C GLU A 91 11.80 4.61 0.38
N LEU A 92 10.65 4.18 0.90
CA LEU A 92 9.70 3.39 0.11
C LEU A 92 9.17 4.17 -1.09
N LEU A 93 8.77 5.44 -0.89
CA LEU A 93 8.23 6.26 -1.95
C LEU A 93 9.30 6.59 -3.00
N ASP A 94 10.53 6.84 -2.59
CA ASP A 94 11.66 7.08 -3.52
C ASP A 94 11.93 5.84 -4.37
N VAL A 95 11.92 4.65 -3.78
CA VAL A 95 12.09 3.41 -4.54
C VAL A 95 10.94 3.21 -5.52
N CYS A 96 9.72 3.51 -5.13
CA CYS A 96 8.58 3.47 -6.05
C CYS A 96 8.77 4.42 -7.22
N TYR A 97 9.19 5.64 -6.97
CA TYR A 97 9.47 6.62 -8.01
C TYR A 97 10.54 6.11 -8.99
N GLN A 98 11.65 5.60 -8.45
CA GLN A 98 12.76 5.10 -9.26
C GLN A 98 12.40 3.88 -10.09
N ASN A 99 11.47 3.05 -9.62
CA ASN A 99 11.07 1.81 -10.29
C ASN A 99 9.71 1.91 -11.00
N THR A 100 9.22 3.13 -11.21
CA THR A 100 7.95 3.40 -11.90
C THR A 100 6.76 2.65 -11.28
N ILE A 101 6.74 2.54 -9.96
CA ILE A 101 5.63 1.95 -9.22
C ILE A 101 4.67 3.08 -8.84
N PRO A 102 3.40 3.04 -9.27
CA PRO A 102 2.44 4.08 -8.90
C PRO A 102 2.14 4.06 -7.41
N TYR A 103 2.00 5.24 -6.81
CA TYR A 103 1.64 5.35 -5.41
C TYR A 103 0.65 6.49 -5.17
N ALA A 104 -0.17 6.33 -4.14
CA ALA A 104 -1.13 7.34 -3.70
C ALA A 104 -0.87 7.66 -2.23
N THR A 105 -0.81 8.96 -1.89
CA THR A 105 -0.55 9.42 -0.53
C THR A 105 -1.74 10.11 0.12
N ASN A 106 -2.85 10.22 -0.60
CA ASN A 106 -4.11 10.75 -0.08
C ASN A 106 -5.27 9.94 -0.61
N ILE A 107 -6.46 10.14 0.00
CA ILE A 107 -7.63 9.33 -0.33
C ILE A 107 -8.11 9.53 -1.78
N ALA A 108 -8.05 10.75 -2.29
CA ALA A 108 -8.50 11.03 -3.65
C ALA A 108 -7.66 10.29 -4.68
N SER A 109 -6.33 10.34 -4.52
CA SER A 109 -5.42 9.58 -5.39
C SER A 109 -5.58 8.08 -5.22
N ALA A 110 -5.82 7.60 -4.00
CA ALA A 110 -6.05 6.19 -3.74
C ALA A 110 -7.28 5.65 -4.45
N GLU A 111 -8.37 6.40 -4.46
CA GLU A 111 -9.60 6.02 -5.15
C GLU A 111 -9.38 5.91 -6.67
N ILE A 112 -8.69 6.89 -7.25
CA ILE A 112 -8.34 6.88 -8.67
C ILE A 112 -7.47 5.68 -9.00
N LEU A 113 -6.46 5.42 -8.17
CA LEU A 113 -5.49 4.35 -8.41
C LEU A 113 -6.14 2.97 -8.36
N VAL A 114 -6.97 2.70 -7.35
CA VAL A 114 -7.70 1.44 -7.22
C VAL A 114 -8.67 1.23 -8.39
N THR A 115 -9.37 2.27 -8.80
CA THR A 115 -10.26 2.21 -9.95
C THR A 115 -9.48 1.92 -11.24
N ALA A 116 -8.32 2.54 -11.42
CA ALA A 116 -7.45 2.30 -12.57
C ALA A 116 -6.95 0.85 -12.61
N ILE A 117 -6.57 0.30 -11.47
CA ILE A 117 -6.16 -1.11 -11.37
C ILE A 117 -7.30 -2.02 -11.80
N ASP A 118 -8.51 -1.77 -11.30
CA ASP A 118 -9.68 -2.60 -11.62
C ASP A 118 -10.05 -2.53 -13.09
N SER A 119 -9.83 -1.40 -13.74
CA SER A 119 -10.10 -1.22 -15.17
C SER A 119 -9.01 -1.75 -16.10
N GLY A 120 -7.93 -2.27 -15.55
CA GLY A 120 -6.83 -2.85 -16.33
C GLY A 120 -5.74 -1.87 -16.76
N ALA A 121 -5.77 -0.63 -16.26
CA ALA A 121 -4.80 0.39 -16.68
C ALA A 121 -3.35 0.04 -16.33
N LEU A 122 -3.13 -0.81 -15.33
CA LEU A 122 -1.80 -1.22 -14.91
C LEU A 122 -1.44 -2.66 -15.30
N ASP A 123 -2.26 -3.32 -16.09
CA ASP A 123 -2.04 -4.73 -16.46
C ASP A 123 -0.72 -4.94 -17.20
N TYR A 124 -0.20 -3.92 -17.91
CA TYR A 124 1.09 -4.01 -18.58
C TYR A 124 2.23 -4.38 -17.62
N ARG A 125 2.09 -4.09 -16.32
CA ARG A 125 3.12 -4.41 -15.33
C ARG A 125 3.31 -5.92 -15.20
N GLU A 126 2.26 -6.69 -15.37
CA GLU A 126 2.33 -8.15 -15.30
C GLU A 126 3.03 -8.74 -16.54
N TRP A 127 2.97 -8.04 -17.67
CA TRP A 127 3.61 -8.47 -18.91
C TRP A 127 5.10 -8.14 -18.97
N THR A 128 5.51 -7.04 -18.30
CA THR A 128 6.89 -6.57 -18.32
C THR A 128 7.72 -7.01 -17.13
N ALA A 129 7.09 -7.48 -16.07
CA ALA A 129 7.73 -8.04 -14.88
C ALA A 129 8.11 -9.48 -15.15
N GLY A 130 9.02 -9.66 -16.06
CA GLY A 130 9.45 -10.99 -16.48
C GLY A 130 10.21 -11.78 -15.44
#